data_683cab23e07b4a43bf9bd796b7eed56a
#
_entry.id   683cab23e07b4a43bf9bd796b7eed56a
#
_cell.length_a   1.000
_cell.length_b   1.000
_cell.length_c   1.000
_cell.angle_alpha   90.00
_cell.angle_beta   90.00
_cell.angle_gamma   90.00
#
_symmetry.space_group_name_H-M   'P 1'
#
loop_
_entity.id
_entity.type
_entity.pdbx_description
1 polymer ?
#
loop_
_entity_poly.entity_id
_entity_poly.type
_entity_poly.pdbx_seq_one_letter_code
_entity_poly.pdbx_strand_id
1 'polypeptide(L)'
;MQTYFDQVDRVRFAGPKTDNPLAFRHYNPDEIVLGKRMADHLRFAACYWHNFCWNGADMFGAGSFERPWQAAGDALEMAKRKADVAFEFFYKLNVPYYCFHDVDVSPEGASLKEYLHNFAVMTEVLAEKQQQTGVKLLWGTANCFTHPRYGAGAATNPDPEVFAWAATQVVTAMNATHKLGGENYVLWGGREGYESLLNTDLRQEREQIGRFLQMVVEHKHKIGFGGTLLIEPKPQEPTKHQYDYDVATVYGFLKQFGLENEIKVNIEANHATLAGHSFHHEIASAIALGIFGSVDANRGDAQLGWDTDQFPNSVEENTLVMYEILKAGGFTTGGLNFDAKVRRQSIDKYDMFYGHIGAMDVMAQSLKLAARMIEDGKLDQGLAKRYAGWKGELGQKIMTGQMSLDNIARYAEQHNLNPQHQSGRQELLENLVNTYIFG
;
A
#
# COMPACT_ATOMS: atom_id res chain seq x y z
N MET A 1 13.14 11.10 -29.08
CA MET A 1 12.10 10.48 -28.25
C MET A 1 10.84 11.31 -28.42
N GLN A 2 9.70 10.71 -28.69
CA GLN A 2 8.43 11.44 -28.77
C GLN A 2 8.08 11.91 -27.36
N THR A 3 7.75 13.20 -27.19
CA THR A 3 7.34 13.77 -25.90
C THR A 3 5.80 13.75 -25.82
N TYR A 4 5.26 13.14 -24.77
CA TYR A 4 3.81 13.00 -24.56
C TYR A 4 3.23 14.11 -23.65
N PHE A 5 4.08 14.67 -22.78
CA PHE A 5 3.71 15.72 -21.81
C PHE A 5 4.49 17.01 -22.09
N ASP A 6 4.36 17.53 -23.30
CA ASP A 6 5.10 18.69 -23.82
C ASP A 6 4.89 20.00 -23.03
N GLN A 7 3.74 20.15 -22.36
CA GLN A 7 3.43 21.34 -21.56
C GLN A 7 3.92 21.25 -20.11
N VAL A 8 4.53 20.14 -19.71
CA VAL A 8 5.04 19.94 -18.35
C VAL A 8 6.55 19.86 -18.38
N ASP A 9 7.20 20.81 -17.73
CA ASP A 9 8.59 20.68 -17.31
C ASP A 9 8.70 19.75 -16.09
N ARG A 10 9.91 19.47 -15.63
CA ARG A 10 10.09 18.70 -14.40
C ARG A 10 9.50 19.46 -13.21
N VAL A 11 8.51 18.86 -12.53
CA VAL A 11 7.83 19.45 -11.37
C VAL A 11 8.84 19.65 -10.22
N ARG A 12 8.82 20.84 -9.62
CA ARG A 12 9.74 21.22 -8.54
C ARG A 12 9.01 21.93 -7.42
N PHE A 13 9.63 21.95 -6.25
CA PHE A 13 9.16 22.77 -5.13
C PHE A 13 9.27 24.26 -5.48
N ALA A 14 8.18 24.98 -5.30
CA ALA A 14 8.11 26.44 -5.51
C ALA A 14 7.57 27.20 -4.27
N GLY A 15 7.20 26.44 -3.23
CA GLY A 15 6.73 27.00 -1.95
C GLY A 15 5.22 27.25 -1.90
N PRO A 16 4.69 27.47 -0.68
CA PRO A 16 3.23 27.47 -0.42
C PRO A 16 2.46 28.61 -1.10
N LYS A 17 3.16 29.65 -1.55
CA LYS A 17 2.54 30.82 -2.21
C LYS A 17 2.51 30.73 -3.75
N THR A 18 2.98 29.64 -4.34
CA THR A 18 2.98 29.51 -5.80
C THR A 18 1.56 29.37 -6.35
N ASP A 19 1.30 30.04 -7.46
CA ASP A 19 0.07 29.89 -8.25
C ASP A 19 0.21 28.89 -9.39
N ASN A 20 1.43 28.33 -9.58
CA ASN A 20 1.66 27.32 -10.60
C ASN A 20 1.08 25.96 -10.15
N PRO A 21 0.05 25.41 -10.83
CA PRO A 21 -0.54 24.13 -10.48
C PRO A 21 0.37 22.94 -10.81
N LEU A 22 1.44 23.15 -11.56
CA LEU A 22 2.45 22.15 -11.93
C LEU A 22 3.75 22.31 -11.10
N ALA A 23 3.63 22.78 -9.85
CA ALA A 23 4.72 22.91 -8.91
C ALA A 23 4.28 22.43 -7.51
N PHE A 24 5.20 21.89 -6.75
CA PHE A 24 4.92 21.51 -5.36
C PHE A 24 4.88 22.73 -4.44
N ARG A 25 3.89 22.76 -3.57
CA ARG A 25 3.72 23.77 -2.52
C ARG A 25 4.35 23.35 -1.20
N HIS A 26 4.33 22.05 -0.89
CA HIS A 26 4.78 21.52 0.39
C HIS A 26 5.82 20.41 0.24
N TYR A 27 5.82 19.67 -0.87
CA TYR A 27 6.81 18.64 -1.10
C TYR A 27 8.14 19.24 -1.58
N ASN A 28 9.08 19.36 -0.65
CA ASN A 28 10.47 19.69 -0.92
C ASN A 28 11.34 18.46 -0.63
N PRO A 29 11.78 17.70 -1.65
CA PRO A 29 12.46 16.42 -1.44
C PRO A 29 13.72 16.52 -0.57
N ASP A 30 14.38 17.66 -0.56
CA ASP A 30 15.64 17.89 0.16
C ASP A 30 15.45 18.52 1.54
N GLU A 31 14.23 18.91 1.93
CA GLU A 31 13.92 19.43 3.27
C GLU A 31 14.20 18.37 4.33
N ILE A 32 14.90 18.75 5.38
CA ILE A 32 15.23 17.85 6.49
C ILE A 32 14.09 17.88 7.51
N VAL A 33 13.51 16.73 7.78
CA VAL A 33 12.46 16.50 8.79
C VAL A 33 12.95 15.40 9.74
N LEU A 34 13.00 15.66 11.05
CA LEU A 34 13.51 14.70 12.05
C LEU A 34 14.86 14.06 11.65
N GLY A 35 15.77 14.87 11.08
CA GLY A 35 17.12 14.45 10.73
C GLY A 35 17.27 13.66 9.43
N LYS A 36 16.19 13.47 8.65
CA LYS A 36 16.18 12.72 7.38
C LYS A 36 15.52 13.55 6.29
N ARG A 37 15.93 13.40 5.01
CA ARG A 37 15.30 14.14 3.92
C ARG A 37 13.82 13.73 3.76
N MET A 38 12.97 14.67 3.40
CA MET A 38 11.55 14.43 3.14
C MET A 38 11.32 13.32 2.11
N ALA A 39 12.10 13.31 1.03
CA ALA A 39 12.03 12.26 0.02
C ALA A 39 12.32 10.86 0.59
N ASP A 40 13.25 10.75 1.54
CA ASP A 40 13.63 9.48 2.15
C ASP A 40 12.61 9.01 3.20
N HIS A 41 11.82 9.92 3.79
CA HIS A 41 10.68 9.57 4.63
C HIS A 41 9.51 9.05 3.80
N LEU A 42 9.15 9.76 2.72
CA LEU A 42 7.91 9.54 1.99
C LEU A 42 8.04 8.44 0.93
N ARG A 43 9.21 8.32 0.28
CA ARG A 43 9.52 7.27 -0.70
C ARG A 43 8.38 7.07 -1.70
N PHE A 44 7.91 8.18 -2.32
CA PHE A 44 6.78 8.19 -3.23
C PHE A 44 6.97 7.29 -4.44
N ALA A 45 5.93 6.52 -4.76
CA ALA A 45 5.81 5.77 -6.01
C ALA A 45 4.51 6.13 -6.74
N ALA A 46 4.50 6.00 -8.05
CA ALA A 46 3.30 6.07 -8.86
C ALA A 46 2.96 4.72 -9.47
N CYS A 47 1.71 4.31 -9.41
CA CYS A 47 1.24 3.06 -9.97
C CYS A 47 1.16 3.10 -11.49
N TYR A 48 1.44 1.96 -12.13
CA TYR A 48 1.42 1.86 -13.58
C TYR A 48 0.00 1.69 -14.13
N TRP A 49 -0.83 0.88 -13.50
CA TRP A 49 -2.16 0.45 -13.96
C TRP A 49 -3.17 1.60 -14.11
N HIS A 50 -3.39 2.38 -13.07
CA HIS A 50 -4.33 3.49 -13.09
C HIS A 50 -3.92 4.64 -14.01
N ASN A 51 -2.62 4.85 -14.17
CA ASN A 51 -2.11 5.96 -14.95
C ASN A 51 -2.01 5.66 -16.45
N PHE A 52 -1.63 4.43 -16.81
CA PHE A 52 -1.26 4.14 -18.20
C PHE A 52 -2.11 3.05 -18.87
N CYS A 53 -2.88 2.25 -18.09
CA CYS A 53 -3.71 1.18 -18.61
C CYS A 53 -5.21 1.50 -18.55
N TRP A 54 -5.64 2.37 -17.62
CA TRP A 54 -7.03 2.75 -17.46
C TRP A 54 -7.45 3.86 -18.45
N ASN A 55 -8.70 3.79 -18.94
CA ASN A 55 -9.27 4.70 -19.92
C ASN A 55 -10.56 5.37 -19.47
N GLY A 56 -10.85 5.37 -18.17
CA GLY A 56 -12.08 5.90 -17.62
C GLY A 56 -13.26 4.93 -17.60
N ALA A 57 -13.06 3.65 -17.97
CA ALA A 57 -14.10 2.63 -17.84
C ALA A 57 -14.36 2.30 -16.36
N ASP A 58 -15.61 1.97 -16.06
CA ASP A 58 -16.06 1.41 -14.80
C ASP A 58 -17.10 0.32 -15.03
N MET A 59 -17.64 -0.28 -13.96
CA MET A 59 -18.66 -1.32 -14.09
C MET A 59 -20.00 -0.82 -14.68
N PHE A 60 -20.18 0.51 -14.79
CA PHE A 60 -21.41 1.14 -15.30
C PHE A 60 -21.26 1.71 -16.70
N GLY A 61 -20.06 1.77 -17.26
CA GLY A 61 -19.87 2.34 -18.59
C GLY A 61 -18.48 2.15 -19.19
N ALA A 62 -18.45 2.27 -20.53
CA ALA A 62 -17.23 2.24 -21.33
C ALA A 62 -16.28 3.40 -20.97
N GLY A 63 -15.05 3.34 -21.49
CA GLY A 63 -14.05 4.39 -21.31
C GLY A 63 -14.55 5.78 -21.70
N SER A 64 -14.15 6.79 -20.94
CA SER A 64 -14.54 8.19 -21.15
C SER A 64 -13.48 9.03 -21.87
N PHE A 65 -12.29 8.49 -22.04
CA PHE A 65 -11.19 9.15 -22.73
C PHE A 65 -10.27 8.14 -23.44
N GLU A 66 -9.57 8.64 -24.44
CA GLU A 66 -8.50 7.92 -25.13
C GLU A 66 -7.14 8.55 -24.79
N ARG A 67 -6.11 7.72 -24.74
CA ARG A 67 -4.75 8.15 -24.52
C ARG A 67 -3.89 7.89 -25.77
N PRO A 68 -3.02 8.81 -26.18
CA PRO A 68 -2.21 8.64 -27.40
C PRO A 68 -1.35 7.38 -27.42
N TRP A 69 -1.00 6.85 -26.25
CA TRP A 69 -0.19 5.63 -26.10
C TRP A 69 -0.99 4.33 -26.16
N GLN A 70 -2.35 4.42 -26.18
CA GLN A 70 -3.26 3.28 -26.29
C GLN A 70 -3.70 3.01 -27.73
N ALA A 71 -3.08 3.66 -28.72
CA ALA A 71 -3.39 3.46 -30.13
C ALA A 71 -3.12 2.00 -30.57
N ALA A 72 -3.97 1.49 -31.48
CA ALA A 72 -3.87 0.12 -32.01
C ALA A 72 -2.50 -0.16 -32.66
N GLY A 73 -2.06 -1.43 -32.55
CA GLY A 73 -0.79 -1.88 -33.11
C GLY A 73 -0.37 -3.25 -32.57
N ASP A 74 0.88 -3.62 -32.84
CA ASP A 74 1.48 -4.79 -32.21
C ASP A 74 1.51 -4.65 -30.70
N ALA A 75 1.09 -5.68 -29.97
CA ALA A 75 0.90 -5.60 -28.52
C ALA A 75 2.20 -5.32 -27.75
N LEU A 76 3.31 -5.90 -28.21
CA LEU A 76 4.61 -5.68 -27.58
C LEU A 76 5.16 -4.26 -27.86
N GLU A 77 4.98 -3.77 -29.09
CA GLU A 77 5.36 -2.38 -29.44
C GLU A 77 4.47 -1.36 -28.70
N MET A 78 3.20 -1.67 -28.46
CA MET A 78 2.34 -0.84 -27.61
C MET A 78 2.82 -0.81 -26.16
N ALA A 79 3.25 -1.96 -25.63
CA ALA A 79 3.82 -2.04 -24.27
C ALA A 79 5.11 -1.21 -24.14
N LYS A 80 6.00 -1.27 -25.12
CA LYS A 80 7.22 -0.44 -25.17
C LYS A 80 6.89 1.05 -25.20
N ARG A 81 5.94 1.46 -26.05
CA ARG A 81 5.45 2.85 -26.12
C ARG A 81 4.87 3.31 -24.80
N LYS A 82 4.08 2.45 -24.14
CA LYS A 82 3.51 2.74 -22.83
C LYS A 82 4.60 2.92 -21.77
N ALA A 83 5.68 2.14 -21.83
CA ALA A 83 6.84 2.32 -20.95
C ALA A 83 7.55 3.67 -21.20
N ASP A 84 7.68 4.12 -22.46
CA ASP A 84 8.23 5.45 -22.78
C ASP A 84 7.40 6.55 -22.10
N VAL A 85 6.09 6.49 -22.21
CA VAL A 85 5.17 7.46 -21.58
C VAL A 85 5.27 7.44 -20.08
N ALA A 86 5.27 6.23 -19.49
CA ALA A 86 5.29 6.06 -18.04
C ALA A 86 6.56 6.68 -17.43
N PHE A 87 7.71 6.39 -18.01
CA PHE A 87 8.98 6.92 -17.50
C PHE A 87 9.17 8.41 -17.81
N GLU A 88 8.59 8.95 -18.89
CA GLU A 88 8.50 10.40 -19.08
C GLU A 88 7.68 11.05 -17.96
N PHE A 89 6.51 10.46 -17.64
CA PHE A 89 5.65 10.94 -16.56
C PHE A 89 6.35 10.91 -15.19
N PHE A 90 6.94 9.76 -14.82
CA PHE A 90 7.64 9.61 -13.54
C PHE A 90 8.78 10.61 -13.39
N TYR A 91 9.57 10.78 -14.44
CA TYR A 91 10.69 11.72 -14.46
C TYR A 91 10.20 13.17 -14.32
N LYS A 92 9.16 13.56 -15.09
CA LYS A 92 8.60 14.91 -15.05
C LYS A 92 7.85 15.20 -13.74
N LEU A 93 7.15 14.23 -13.19
CA LEU A 93 6.53 14.33 -11.87
C LEU A 93 7.57 14.43 -10.74
N ASN A 94 8.80 14.02 -11.00
CA ASN A 94 9.86 13.94 -10.00
C ASN A 94 9.55 12.92 -8.87
N VAL A 95 8.89 11.81 -9.21
CA VAL A 95 8.63 10.70 -8.31
C VAL A 95 9.78 9.70 -8.39
N PRO A 96 10.36 9.26 -7.23
CA PRO A 96 11.55 8.41 -7.25
C PRO A 96 11.29 6.93 -7.58
N TYR A 97 10.05 6.47 -7.40
CA TYR A 97 9.68 5.07 -7.57
C TYR A 97 8.43 4.88 -8.43
N TYR A 98 8.26 3.66 -8.94
CA TYR A 98 7.04 3.19 -9.58
C TYR A 98 6.69 1.78 -9.10
N CYS A 99 5.44 1.35 -9.36
CA CYS A 99 4.93 0.00 -9.09
C CYS A 99 4.19 -0.55 -10.31
N PHE A 100 4.19 -1.87 -10.50
CA PHE A 100 3.50 -2.50 -11.62
C PHE A 100 2.96 -3.89 -11.30
N HIS A 101 1.90 -4.30 -12.04
CA HIS A 101 1.57 -5.71 -12.27
C HIS A 101 2.18 -6.17 -13.60
N ASP A 102 2.54 -7.44 -13.69
CA ASP A 102 3.16 -8.05 -14.90
C ASP A 102 2.42 -7.73 -16.19
N VAL A 103 1.07 -7.88 -16.20
CA VAL A 103 0.24 -7.63 -17.37
C VAL A 103 0.00 -6.16 -17.70
N ASP A 104 0.29 -5.24 -16.78
CA ASP A 104 0.23 -3.81 -17.07
C ASP A 104 1.36 -3.38 -17.98
N VAL A 105 2.54 -3.93 -17.75
CA VAL A 105 3.77 -3.58 -18.46
C VAL A 105 4.03 -4.47 -19.67
N SER A 106 3.42 -5.66 -19.73
CA SER A 106 3.64 -6.65 -20.79
C SER A 106 2.34 -7.27 -21.25
N PRO A 107 2.12 -7.51 -22.57
CA PRO A 107 0.98 -8.29 -23.02
C PRO A 107 1.13 -9.75 -22.59
N GLU A 108 0.05 -10.35 -22.09
CA GLU A 108 0.05 -11.77 -21.70
C GLU A 108 0.28 -12.70 -22.90
N GLY A 109 -0.27 -12.36 -24.07
CA GLY A 109 -0.23 -13.22 -25.25
C GLY A 109 -1.26 -14.34 -25.19
N ALA A 110 -1.20 -15.27 -26.14
CA ALA A 110 -2.16 -16.36 -26.29
C ALA A 110 -1.72 -17.68 -25.60
N SER A 111 -0.51 -17.71 -25.01
CA SER A 111 0.08 -18.90 -24.39
C SER A 111 1.05 -18.55 -23.28
N LEU A 112 1.30 -19.50 -22.39
CA LEU A 112 2.33 -19.36 -21.34
C LEU A 112 3.72 -19.03 -21.93
N LYS A 113 4.05 -19.60 -23.08
CA LYS A 113 5.33 -19.34 -23.76
C LYS A 113 5.42 -17.90 -24.25
N GLU A 114 4.34 -17.35 -24.78
CA GLU A 114 4.28 -15.94 -25.19
C GLU A 114 4.34 -15.00 -23.99
N TYR A 115 3.60 -15.29 -22.94
CA TYR A 115 3.68 -14.55 -21.68
C TYR A 115 5.12 -14.44 -21.17
N LEU A 116 5.82 -15.57 -21.05
CA LEU A 116 7.20 -15.62 -20.58
C LEU A 116 8.15 -14.82 -21.49
N HIS A 117 7.98 -14.95 -22.83
CA HIS A 117 8.78 -14.21 -23.79
C HIS A 117 8.53 -12.71 -23.70
N ASN A 118 7.27 -12.28 -23.77
CA ASN A 118 6.90 -10.87 -23.75
C ASN A 118 7.37 -10.17 -22.47
N PHE A 119 7.15 -10.82 -21.34
CA PHE A 119 7.53 -10.24 -20.04
C PHE A 119 9.05 -10.19 -19.87
N ALA A 120 9.80 -11.15 -20.40
CA ALA A 120 11.27 -11.09 -20.45
C ALA A 120 11.76 -9.88 -21.27
N VAL A 121 11.17 -9.66 -22.46
CA VAL A 121 11.50 -8.50 -23.31
C VAL A 121 11.19 -7.19 -22.58
N MET A 122 10.00 -7.08 -21.97
CA MET A 122 9.62 -5.87 -21.26
C MET A 122 10.44 -5.63 -19.99
N THR A 123 10.91 -6.68 -19.32
CA THR A 123 11.84 -6.53 -18.18
C THR A 123 13.13 -5.84 -18.59
N GLU A 124 13.70 -6.15 -19.76
CA GLU A 124 14.88 -5.44 -20.29
C GLU A 124 14.56 -3.98 -20.60
N VAL A 125 13.40 -3.72 -21.24
CA VAL A 125 12.94 -2.35 -21.52
C VAL A 125 12.81 -1.52 -20.23
N LEU A 126 12.20 -2.08 -19.19
CA LEU A 126 12.07 -1.41 -17.90
C LEU A 126 13.45 -1.12 -17.26
N ALA A 127 14.37 -2.08 -17.32
CA ALA A 127 15.74 -1.88 -16.82
C ALA A 127 16.46 -0.73 -17.54
N GLU A 128 16.32 -0.65 -18.86
CA GLU A 128 16.86 0.46 -19.66
C GLU A 128 16.24 1.81 -19.25
N LYS A 129 14.91 1.86 -19.07
CA LYS A 129 14.22 3.08 -18.64
C LYS A 129 14.63 3.53 -17.23
N GLN A 130 14.80 2.60 -16.30
CA GLN A 130 15.35 2.90 -14.97
C GLN A 130 16.74 3.52 -15.06
N GLN A 131 17.62 2.97 -15.91
CA GLN A 131 18.96 3.51 -16.13
C GLN A 131 18.94 4.93 -16.73
N GLN A 132 18.03 5.18 -17.69
CA GLN A 132 17.92 6.47 -18.38
C GLN A 132 17.37 7.58 -17.49
N THR A 133 16.46 7.25 -16.57
CA THR A 133 15.69 8.24 -15.78
C THR A 133 16.11 8.33 -14.31
N GLY A 134 16.73 7.29 -13.78
CA GLY A 134 17.02 7.16 -12.35
C GLY A 134 15.80 6.77 -11.49
N VAL A 135 14.62 6.58 -12.08
CA VAL A 135 13.40 6.12 -11.39
C VAL A 135 13.57 4.63 -11.05
N LYS A 136 13.23 4.24 -9.82
CA LYS A 136 13.45 2.88 -9.29
C LYS A 136 12.14 2.13 -9.12
N LEU A 137 12.21 0.82 -8.99
CA LEU A 137 11.06 -0.01 -8.68
C LEU A 137 10.85 -0.10 -7.16
N LEU A 138 9.69 0.32 -6.67
CA LEU A 138 9.30 0.11 -5.26
C LEU A 138 8.85 -1.34 -5.08
N TRP A 139 7.91 -1.80 -5.91
CA TRP A 139 7.48 -3.19 -5.94
C TRP A 139 6.90 -3.59 -7.30
N GLY A 140 7.06 -4.84 -7.64
CA GLY A 140 6.36 -5.51 -8.74
C GLY A 140 5.48 -6.63 -8.19
N THR A 141 4.51 -7.07 -9.00
CA THR A 141 3.64 -8.18 -8.66
C THR A 141 3.09 -8.89 -9.90
N ALA A 142 2.50 -10.06 -9.70
CA ALA A 142 1.73 -10.79 -10.70
C ALA A 142 0.24 -10.46 -10.58
N ASN A 143 -0.42 -10.18 -11.69
CA ASN A 143 -1.87 -10.04 -11.75
C ASN A 143 -2.53 -11.43 -11.83
N CYS A 144 -2.85 -11.99 -10.69
CA CYS A 144 -3.54 -13.28 -10.57
C CYS A 144 -5.05 -13.12 -10.32
N PHE A 145 -5.69 -12.10 -10.92
CA PHE A 145 -7.10 -11.78 -10.67
C PHE A 145 -7.91 -11.31 -11.90
N THR A 146 -7.30 -10.63 -12.86
CA THR A 146 -8.04 -10.05 -13.99
C THR A 146 -8.45 -11.08 -15.03
N HIS A 147 -7.58 -12.04 -15.37
CA HIS A 147 -7.87 -13.02 -16.40
C HIS A 147 -8.99 -13.97 -15.96
N PRO A 148 -9.93 -14.37 -16.88
CA PRO A 148 -11.06 -15.24 -16.53
C PRO A 148 -10.70 -16.57 -15.86
N ARG A 149 -9.48 -17.11 -16.08
CA ARG A 149 -9.00 -18.32 -15.36
C ARG A 149 -9.03 -18.17 -13.85
N TYR A 150 -8.87 -16.95 -13.33
CA TYR A 150 -8.87 -16.64 -11.91
C TYR A 150 -10.25 -16.33 -11.33
N GLY A 151 -11.32 -16.58 -12.09
CA GLY A 151 -12.69 -16.30 -11.63
C GLY A 151 -13.09 -16.98 -10.31
N ALA A 152 -12.43 -18.10 -9.96
CA ALA A 152 -12.60 -18.82 -8.69
C ALA A 152 -11.31 -18.81 -7.85
N GLY A 153 -10.53 -17.73 -7.91
CA GLY A 153 -9.25 -17.61 -7.24
C GLY A 153 -8.05 -18.06 -8.08
N ALA A 154 -6.87 -17.81 -7.61
CA ALA A 154 -5.61 -18.28 -8.16
C ALA A 154 -5.04 -19.42 -7.28
N ALA A 155 -4.56 -19.10 -6.08
CA ALA A 155 -4.12 -20.10 -5.11
C ALA A 155 -5.28 -20.92 -4.55
N THR A 156 -6.45 -20.33 -4.39
CA THR A 156 -7.68 -20.98 -3.90
C THR A 156 -8.45 -21.74 -4.98
N ASN A 157 -8.03 -21.66 -6.24
CA ASN A 157 -8.77 -22.24 -7.33
C ASN A 157 -8.98 -23.75 -7.14
N PRO A 158 -10.19 -24.27 -7.44
CA PRO A 158 -10.46 -25.72 -7.39
C PRO A 158 -9.69 -26.52 -8.44
N ASP A 159 -9.14 -25.84 -9.47
CA ASP A 159 -8.31 -26.45 -10.51
C ASP A 159 -6.81 -26.22 -10.23
N PRO A 160 -6.03 -27.28 -9.95
CA PRO A 160 -4.60 -27.16 -9.68
C PRO A 160 -3.77 -26.67 -10.89
N GLU A 161 -4.29 -26.73 -12.13
CA GLU A 161 -3.61 -26.14 -13.28
C GLU A 161 -3.64 -24.61 -13.23
N VAL A 162 -4.72 -24.02 -12.71
CA VAL A 162 -4.80 -22.57 -12.46
C VAL A 162 -3.80 -22.15 -11.36
N PHE A 163 -3.71 -22.91 -10.29
CA PHE A 163 -2.67 -22.73 -9.26
C PHE A 163 -1.25 -22.75 -9.86
N ALA A 164 -0.97 -23.72 -10.75
CA ALA A 164 0.33 -23.85 -11.42
C ALA A 164 0.63 -22.65 -12.34
N TRP A 165 -0.40 -22.14 -13.05
CA TRP A 165 -0.25 -20.91 -13.85
C TRP A 165 0.06 -19.70 -12.97
N ALA A 166 -0.69 -19.49 -11.89
CA ALA A 166 -0.46 -18.42 -10.93
C ALA A 166 0.95 -18.50 -10.32
N ALA A 167 1.40 -19.70 -9.93
CA ALA A 167 2.76 -19.92 -9.45
C ALA A 167 3.82 -19.51 -10.49
N THR A 168 3.58 -19.79 -11.77
CA THR A 168 4.48 -19.38 -12.84
C THR A 168 4.53 -17.87 -13.01
N GLN A 169 3.38 -17.16 -12.94
CA GLN A 169 3.36 -15.69 -12.98
C GLN A 169 4.09 -15.10 -11.77
N VAL A 170 3.84 -15.60 -10.56
CA VAL A 170 4.50 -15.10 -9.33
C VAL A 170 6.02 -15.31 -9.39
N VAL A 171 6.49 -16.49 -9.79
CA VAL A 171 7.92 -16.76 -9.98
C VAL A 171 8.54 -15.81 -10.99
N THR A 172 7.88 -15.62 -12.13
CA THR A 172 8.38 -14.78 -13.22
C THR A 172 8.41 -13.31 -12.82
N ALA A 173 7.34 -12.80 -12.21
CA ALA A 173 7.25 -11.42 -11.74
C ALA A 173 8.22 -11.14 -10.59
N MET A 174 8.42 -12.07 -9.66
CA MET A 174 9.39 -11.91 -8.58
C MET A 174 10.83 -11.92 -9.09
N ASN A 175 11.17 -12.78 -10.05
CA ASN A 175 12.48 -12.80 -10.70
C ASN A 175 12.76 -11.47 -11.41
N ALA A 176 11.76 -10.92 -12.11
CA ALA A 176 11.86 -9.61 -12.76
C ALA A 176 12.00 -8.48 -11.73
N THR A 177 11.20 -8.51 -10.66
CA THR A 177 11.31 -7.54 -9.55
C THR A 177 12.70 -7.55 -8.93
N HIS A 178 13.26 -8.74 -8.68
CA HIS A 178 14.63 -8.88 -8.18
C HIS A 178 15.66 -8.31 -9.17
N LYS A 179 15.56 -8.67 -10.45
CA LYS A 179 16.45 -8.16 -11.53
C LYS A 179 16.38 -6.64 -11.67
N LEU A 180 15.21 -6.04 -11.53
CA LEU A 180 14.98 -4.60 -11.60
C LEU A 180 15.37 -3.85 -10.31
N GLY A 181 15.89 -4.55 -9.30
CA GLY A 181 16.25 -3.95 -8.02
C GLY A 181 15.05 -3.48 -7.21
N GLY A 182 13.89 -4.11 -7.40
CA GLY A 182 12.69 -3.83 -6.61
C GLY A 182 12.91 -4.08 -5.13
N GLU A 183 12.35 -3.22 -4.30
CA GLU A 183 12.56 -3.25 -2.86
C GLU A 183 11.52 -4.11 -2.13
N ASN A 184 10.38 -4.40 -2.77
CA ASN A 184 9.32 -5.24 -2.23
C ASN A 184 8.68 -6.07 -3.35
N TYR A 185 7.88 -7.07 -2.95
CA TYR A 185 6.97 -7.81 -3.82
C TYR A 185 5.61 -7.88 -3.15
N VAL A 186 4.56 -7.41 -3.84
CA VAL A 186 3.19 -7.36 -3.31
C VAL A 186 2.40 -8.59 -3.76
N LEU A 187 1.50 -9.06 -2.91
CA LEU A 187 0.53 -10.11 -3.15
C LEU A 187 -0.85 -9.54 -2.81
N TRP A 188 -1.63 -9.21 -3.83
CA TRP A 188 -3.02 -8.81 -3.67
C TRP A 188 -3.94 -9.97 -4.03
N GLY A 189 -4.77 -10.37 -3.07
CA GLY A 189 -5.65 -11.53 -3.15
C GLY A 189 -7.04 -11.25 -3.69
N GLY A 190 -7.20 -10.38 -4.71
CA GLY A 190 -8.50 -9.89 -5.17
C GLY A 190 -9.53 -10.96 -5.56
N ARG A 191 -9.09 -12.16 -5.96
CA ARG A 191 -9.97 -13.31 -6.23
C ARG A 191 -9.81 -14.44 -5.21
N GLU A 192 -8.96 -14.27 -4.21
CA GLU A 192 -8.79 -15.23 -3.12
C GLU A 192 -9.89 -15.03 -2.08
N GLY A 193 -11.00 -15.70 -2.29
CA GLY A 193 -12.21 -15.56 -1.50
C GLY A 193 -13.39 -16.31 -2.12
N TYR A 194 -14.58 -16.06 -1.62
CA TYR A 194 -15.78 -16.79 -2.07
C TYR A 194 -17.03 -15.91 -2.12
N GLU A 195 -17.97 -16.30 -3.01
CA GLU A 195 -19.29 -15.71 -3.11
C GLU A 195 -20.32 -16.49 -2.27
N SER A 196 -20.18 -17.82 -2.21
CA SER A 196 -21.13 -18.72 -1.56
C SER A 196 -20.41 -19.90 -0.93
N LEU A 197 -20.83 -20.26 0.28
CA LEU A 197 -20.36 -21.48 0.97
C LEU A 197 -20.93 -22.77 0.37
N LEU A 198 -21.83 -22.69 -0.62
CA LEU A 198 -22.42 -23.88 -1.26
C LEU A 198 -21.44 -24.59 -2.18
N ASN A 199 -20.42 -23.92 -2.66
CA ASN A 199 -19.40 -24.45 -3.58
C ASN A 199 -17.97 -24.17 -3.10
N THR A 200 -17.78 -23.86 -1.81
CA THR A 200 -16.47 -23.48 -1.24
C THR A 200 -16.10 -24.41 -0.09
N ASP A 201 -14.94 -25.03 -0.16
CA ASP A 201 -14.31 -25.70 0.96
C ASP A 201 -13.31 -24.74 1.63
N LEU A 202 -13.79 -24.02 2.66
CA LEU A 202 -13.00 -23.02 3.39
C LEU A 202 -11.70 -23.56 3.95
N ARG A 203 -11.68 -24.81 4.40
CA ARG A 203 -10.48 -25.42 4.97
C ARG A 203 -9.45 -25.62 3.88
N GLN A 204 -9.87 -26.26 2.79
CA GLN A 204 -8.99 -26.56 1.67
C GLN A 204 -8.42 -25.29 1.05
N GLU A 205 -9.25 -24.29 0.77
CA GLU A 205 -8.81 -23.03 0.18
C GLU A 205 -7.79 -22.29 1.08
N ARG A 206 -8.03 -22.25 2.40
CA ARG A 206 -7.07 -21.69 3.35
C ARG A 206 -5.74 -22.45 3.39
N GLU A 207 -5.78 -23.77 3.33
CA GLU A 207 -4.59 -24.61 3.25
C GLU A 207 -3.83 -24.37 1.93
N GLN A 208 -4.54 -24.22 0.82
CA GLN A 208 -3.95 -23.88 -0.48
C GLN A 208 -3.23 -22.52 -0.46
N ILE A 209 -3.88 -21.45 0.04
CA ILE A 209 -3.23 -20.13 0.18
C ILE A 209 -2.01 -20.24 1.09
N GLY A 210 -2.14 -20.88 2.25
CA GLY A 210 -1.05 -21.07 3.19
C GLY A 210 0.15 -21.75 2.53
N ARG A 211 -0.10 -22.85 1.78
CA ARG A 211 0.97 -23.54 1.04
C ARG A 211 1.54 -22.67 -0.08
N PHE A 212 0.70 -21.94 -0.80
CA PHE A 212 1.17 -21.03 -1.85
C PHE A 212 2.13 -19.97 -1.30
N LEU A 213 1.77 -19.30 -0.21
CA LEU A 213 2.61 -18.28 0.43
C LEU A 213 3.92 -18.86 0.98
N GLN A 214 3.91 -20.10 1.55
CA GLN A 214 5.14 -20.80 1.92
C GLN A 214 6.06 -20.99 0.72
N MET A 215 5.51 -21.43 -0.43
CA MET A 215 6.27 -21.58 -1.68
C MET A 215 6.82 -20.26 -2.21
N VAL A 216 6.08 -19.16 -2.04
CA VAL A 216 6.53 -17.79 -2.39
C VAL A 216 7.74 -17.41 -1.53
N VAL A 217 7.69 -17.66 -0.23
CA VAL A 217 8.82 -17.44 0.70
C VAL A 217 10.01 -18.32 0.33
N GLU A 218 9.79 -19.61 0.08
CA GLU A 218 10.83 -20.55 -0.38
C GLU A 218 11.51 -20.03 -1.66
N HIS A 219 10.74 -19.52 -2.62
CA HIS A 219 11.27 -18.97 -3.87
C HIS A 219 12.06 -17.68 -3.65
N LYS A 220 11.56 -16.76 -2.83
CA LYS A 220 12.27 -15.53 -2.42
C LYS A 220 13.67 -15.85 -1.92
N HIS A 221 13.77 -16.79 -0.96
CA HIS A 221 15.06 -17.22 -0.40
C HIS A 221 15.94 -17.91 -1.44
N LYS A 222 15.37 -18.77 -2.28
CA LYS A 222 16.09 -19.48 -3.35
C LYS A 222 16.78 -18.55 -4.33
N ILE A 223 16.14 -17.45 -4.72
CA ILE A 223 16.72 -16.48 -5.67
C ILE A 223 17.56 -15.38 -4.99
N GLY A 224 17.63 -15.36 -3.67
CA GLY A 224 18.32 -14.32 -2.90
C GLY A 224 17.65 -12.94 -2.97
N PHE A 225 16.33 -12.88 -3.17
CA PHE A 225 15.60 -11.62 -3.18
C PHE A 225 15.55 -11.02 -1.77
N GLY A 226 16.31 -9.92 -1.56
CA GLY A 226 16.40 -9.23 -0.27
C GLY A 226 15.20 -8.33 0.06
N GLY A 227 14.27 -8.14 -0.86
CA GLY A 227 13.08 -7.30 -0.68
C GLY A 227 12.05 -7.89 0.28
N THR A 228 11.10 -7.09 0.72
CA THR A 228 10.02 -7.52 1.62
C THR A 228 8.85 -8.09 0.81
N LEU A 229 8.31 -9.24 1.26
CA LEU A 229 7.02 -9.74 0.77
C LEU A 229 5.90 -9.02 1.51
N LEU A 230 4.88 -8.59 0.76
CA LEU A 230 3.76 -7.81 1.29
C LEU A 230 2.44 -8.44 0.86
N ILE A 231 1.51 -8.65 1.80
CA ILE A 231 0.10 -8.90 1.50
C ILE A 231 -0.63 -7.57 1.58
N GLU A 232 -1.53 -7.33 0.64
CA GLU A 232 -2.38 -6.16 0.62
C GLU A 232 -3.81 -6.56 1.01
N PRO A 233 -4.24 -6.22 2.24
CA PRO A 233 -5.57 -6.59 2.73
C PRO A 233 -6.69 -5.86 1.98
N LYS A 234 -7.77 -6.59 1.70
CA LYS A 234 -9.02 -6.05 1.19
C LYS A 234 -10.20 -6.93 1.64
N PRO A 235 -11.30 -6.36 2.17
CA PRO A 235 -12.39 -7.17 2.72
C PRO A 235 -13.27 -7.81 1.64
N GLN A 236 -13.46 -7.12 0.53
CA GLN A 236 -14.39 -7.46 -0.55
C GLN A 236 -14.01 -6.72 -1.83
N GLU A 237 -14.71 -7.06 -2.94
CA GLU A 237 -14.51 -6.46 -4.26
C GLU A 237 -13.12 -6.78 -4.86
N PRO A 238 -13.09 -7.64 -5.87
CA PRO A 238 -14.25 -8.18 -6.63
C PRO A 238 -14.96 -9.36 -5.98
N THR A 239 -14.35 -10.06 -5.04
CA THR A 239 -14.94 -11.22 -4.37
C THR A 239 -15.71 -10.76 -3.13
N LYS A 240 -16.85 -11.38 -2.85
CA LYS A 240 -17.74 -10.96 -1.76
C LYS A 240 -17.09 -11.10 -0.37
N HIS A 241 -16.33 -12.17 -0.16
CA HIS A 241 -15.64 -12.49 1.08
C HIS A 241 -14.20 -12.83 0.78
N GLN A 242 -13.29 -11.86 0.87
CA GLN A 242 -11.86 -12.09 0.70
C GLN A 242 -11.23 -12.64 1.99
N TYR A 243 -10.22 -13.50 1.84
CA TYR A 243 -9.54 -14.14 2.98
C TYR A 243 -8.60 -13.21 3.72
N ASP A 244 -8.16 -12.14 3.09
CA ASP A 244 -7.25 -11.12 3.58
C ASP A 244 -7.97 -9.83 4.03
N TYR A 245 -9.10 -9.98 4.72
CA TYR A 245 -10.08 -8.95 5.07
C TYR A 245 -9.47 -7.63 5.60
N ASP A 246 -8.59 -7.71 6.58
CA ASP A 246 -7.92 -6.59 7.26
C ASP A 246 -6.57 -7.03 7.84
N VAL A 247 -5.85 -6.10 8.44
CA VAL A 247 -4.55 -6.36 9.09
C VAL A 247 -4.64 -7.46 10.15
N ALA A 248 -5.66 -7.45 10.98
CA ALA A 248 -5.81 -8.45 12.06
C ALA A 248 -6.07 -9.84 11.50
N THR A 249 -6.89 -9.96 10.45
CA THR A 249 -7.19 -11.22 9.76
C THR A 249 -5.94 -11.76 9.07
N VAL A 250 -5.19 -10.90 8.36
CA VAL A 250 -3.91 -11.27 7.73
C VAL A 250 -2.91 -11.74 8.78
N TYR A 251 -2.76 -11.03 9.90
CA TYR A 251 -1.85 -11.46 10.96
C TYR A 251 -2.24 -12.83 11.54
N GLY A 252 -3.52 -13.06 11.81
CA GLY A 252 -4.03 -14.35 12.27
C GLY A 252 -3.73 -15.49 11.28
N PHE A 253 -3.88 -15.21 9.98
CA PHE A 253 -3.54 -16.15 8.91
C PHE A 253 -2.03 -16.43 8.86
N LEU A 254 -1.20 -15.40 8.86
CA LEU A 254 0.26 -15.55 8.86
C LEU A 254 0.75 -16.36 10.06
N LYS A 255 0.19 -16.13 11.25
CA LYS A 255 0.47 -16.92 12.46
C LYS A 255 0.11 -18.39 12.30
N GLN A 256 -1.03 -18.69 11.67
CA GLN A 256 -1.48 -20.06 11.44
C GLN A 256 -0.47 -20.88 10.63
N PHE A 257 0.20 -20.23 9.67
CA PHE A 257 1.14 -20.88 8.75
C PHE A 257 2.62 -20.60 9.05
N GLY A 258 2.92 -19.90 10.15
CA GLY A 258 4.29 -19.58 10.57
C GLY A 258 5.00 -18.59 9.66
N LEU A 259 4.27 -17.64 9.06
CA LEU A 259 4.73 -16.69 8.05
C LEU A 259 4.84 -15.24 8.56
N GLU A 260 4.50 -14.98 9.81
CA GLU A 260 4.44 -13.63 10.40
C GLU A 260 5.80 -12.91 10.47
N ASN A 261 6.91 -13.66 10.37
CA ASN A 261 8.26 -13.09 10.32
C ASN A 261 8.80 -12.91 8.90
N GLU A 262 8.11 -13.46 7.90
CA GLU A 262 8.53 -13.45 6.49
C GLU A 262 7.73 -12.46 5.64
N ILE A 263 6.48 -12.22 6.00
CA ILE A 263 5.52 -11.42 5.23
C ILE A 263 5.00 -10.28 6.09
N LYS A 264 4.92 -9.10 5.49
CA LYS A 264 4.31 -7.89 6.06
C LYS A 264 3.08 -7.49 5.27
N VAL A 265 2.50 -6.33 5.59
CA VAL A 265 1.33 -5.80 4.88
C VAL A 265 1.67 -4.54 4.10
N ASN A 266 1.03 -4.38 2.94
CA ASN A 266 0.88 -3.16 2.19
C ASN A 266 -0.54 -2.63 2.43
N ILE A 267 -0.69 -1.51 3.12
CA ILE A 267 -2.00 -1.04 3.56
C ILE A 267 -2.52 0.01 2.61
N GLU A 268 -3.67 -0.27 2.01
CA GLU A 268 -4.38 0.69 1.19
C GLU A 268 -5.47 1.41 1.99
N ALA A 269 -5.50 2.74 1.90
CA ALA A 269 -6.44 3.56 2.66
C ALA A 269 -7.92 3.29 2.30
N ASN A 270 -8.22 3.08 1.00
CA ASN A 270 -9.58 2.76 0.57
C ASN A 270 -10.02 1.37 1.04
N HIS A 271 -9.12 0.39 1.04
CA HIS A 271 -9.39 -0.96 1.56
C HIS A 271 -9.71 -0.93 3.06
N ALA A 272 -8.99 -0.12 3.84
CA ALA A 272 -9.33 0.12 5.25
C ALA A 272 -10.75 0.66 5.40
N THR A 273 -11.14 1.64 4.58
CA THR A 273 -12.50 2.21 4.57
C THR A 273 -13.54 1.14 4.25
N LEU A 274 -13.30 0.27 3.27
CA LEU A 274 -14.18 -0.84 2.91
C LEU A 274 -14.33 -1.87 4.04
N ALA A 275 -13.26 -2.07 4.81
CA ALA A 275 -13.28 -2.97 5.99
C ALA A 275 -14.00 -2.35 7.21
N GLY A 276 -14.45 -1.10 7.11
CA GLY A 276 -15.10 -0.37 8.22
C GLY A 276 -14.11 0.21 9.22
N HIS A 277 -12.84 0.34 8.83
CA HIS A 277 -11.76 0.91 9.64
C HIS A 277 -11.34 2.30 9.15
N SER A 278 -10.74 3.09 10.03
CA SER A 278 -9.97 4.24 9.57
C SER A 278 -8.59 3.79 9.07
N PHE A 279 -8.01 4.55 8.16
CA PHE A 279 -6.65 4.29 7.69
C PHE A 279 -5.64 4.33 8.85
N HIS A 280 -5.82 5.25 9.79
CA HIS A 280 -5.03 5.35 11.02
C HIS A 280 -5.09 4.05 11.85
N HIS A 281 -6.29 3.41 11.98
CA HIS A 281 -6.46 2.16 12.70
C HIS A 281 -5.62 1.01 12.09
N GLU A 282 -5.69 0.83 10.79
CA GLU A 282 -4.97 -0.25 10.09
C GLU A 282 -3.44 -0.07 10.19
N ILE A 283 -2.94 1.15 10.03
CA ILE A 283 -1.51 1.46 10.21
C ILE A 283 -1.05 1.16 11.65
N ALA A 284 -1.77 1.68 12.65
CA ALA A 284 -1.44 1.47 14.05
C ALA A 284 -1.51 -0.02 14.44
N SER A 285 -2.49 -0.75 13.92
CA SER A 285 -2.65 -2.20 14.13
C SER A 285 -1.47 -2.99 13.52
N ALA A 286 -1.09 -2.69 12.29
CA ALA A 286 0.04 -3.34 11.63
C ALA A 286 1.37 -3.10 12.35
N ILE A 287 1.58 -1.87 12.84
CA ILE A 287 2.76 -1.51 13.64
C ILE A 287 2.76 -2.27 14.97
N ALA A 288 1.64 -2.30 15.68
CA ALA A 288 1.51 -3.00 16.96
C ALA A 288 1.72 -4.52 16.82
N LEU A 289 1.34 -5.11 15.69
CA LEU A 289 1.53 -6.53 15.39
C LEU A 289 2.90 -6.84 14.75
N GLY A 290 3.72 -5.83 14.45
CA GLY A 290 5.06 -6.00 13.89
C GLY A 290 5.09 -6.37 12.40
N ILE A 291 3.97 -6.21 11.67
CA ILE A 291 3.85 -6.58 10.27
C ILE A 291 3.66 -5.38 9.32
N PHE A 292 3.85 -4.16 9.76
CA PHE A 292 3.82 -2.99 8.90
C PHE A 292 4.95 -3.03 7.86
N GLY A 293 4.64 -2.77 6.60
CA GLY A 293 5.60 -2.82 5.49
C GLY A 293 5.55 -1.61 4.57
N SER A 294 4.42 -1.37 3.91
CA SER A 294 4.25 -0.33 2.89
C SER A 294 2.82 0.21 2.89
N VAL A 295 2.57 1.22 2.07
CA VAL A 295 1.27 1.89 1.95
C VAL A 295 0.93 2.11 0.48
N ASP A 296 -0.30 1.78 0.11
CA ASP A 296 -0.95 2.28 -1.09
C ASP A 296 -1.82 3.48 -0.72
N ALA A 297 -1.28 4.64 -1.08
CA ALA A 297 -1.82 5.93 -0.68
C ALA A 297 -2.93 6.36 -1.63
N ASN A 298 -4.15 6.28 -1.15
CA ASN A 298 -5.34 6.81 -1.80
C ASN A 298 -6.36 7.25 -0.73
N ARG A 299 -7.60 7.39 -1.08
CA ARG A 299 -8.73 7.50 -0.18
C ARG A 299 -9.98 6.87 -0.77
N GLY A 300 -10.80 6.31 0.08
CA GLY A 300 -12.13 5.85 -0.21
C GLY A 300 -13.22 6.85 0.17
N ASP A 301 -14.44 6.45 -0.10
CA ASP A 301 -15.66 7.11 0.37
C ASP A 301 -16.50 6.08 1.12
N ALA A 302 -16.62 6.26 2.44
CA ALA A 302 -17.35 5.33 3.30
C ALA A 302 -18.84 5.15 2.92
N GLN A 303 -19.41 6.08 2.16
CA GLN A 303 -20.81 6.03 1.72
C GLN A 303 -21.00 5.20 0.45
N LEU A 304 -19.97 5.05 -0.38
CA LEU A 304 -20.11 4.40 -1.69
C LEU A 304 -20.01 2.87 -1.62
N GLY A 305 -19.24 2.31 -0.69
CA GLY A 305 -19.12 0.86 -0.51
C GLY A 305 -18.36 0.11 -1.60
N TRP A 306 -17.61 0.81 -2.45
CA TRP A 306 -16.68 0.23 -3.43
C TRP A 306 -15.36 1.01 -3.49
N ASP A 307 -14.40 0.43 -4.18
CA ASP A 307 -13.08 1.00 -4.33
C ASP A 307 -13.08 2.20 -5.29
N THR A 308 -12.81 3.38 -4.76
CA THR A 308 -12.86 4.61 -5.54
C THR A 308 -11.50 5.11 -6.00
N ASP A 309 -10.41 4.64 -5.40
CA ASP A 309 -9.02 5.00 -5.72
C ASP A 309 -8.82 6.49 -5.95
N GLN A 310 -9.30 7.32 -5.01
CA GLN A 310 -9.13 8.76 -5.11
C GLN A 310 -7.76 9.17 -4.56
N PHE A 311 -7.19 10.24 -5.12
CA PHE A 311 -5.96 10.80 -4.57
C PHE A 311 -6.15 11.29 -3.12
N PRO A 312 -5.17 11.08 -2.22
CA PRO A 312 -5.22 11.62 -0.86
C PRO A 312 -5.41 13.13 -0.85
N ASN A 313 -6.33 13.64 -0.02
CA ASN A 313 -6.57 15.08 0.15
C ASN A 313 -6.92 15.51 1.57
N SER A 314 -6.92 14.59 2.55
CA SER A 314 -7.15 14.87 3.95
C SER A 314 -5.81 15.02 4.69
N VAL A 315 -5.47 16.23 5.08
CA VAL A 315 -4.25 16.49 5.89
C VAL A 315 -4.40 15.91 7.29
N GLU A 316 -5.59 15.97 7.89
CA GLU A 316 -5.85 15.45 9.23
C GLU A 316 -5.58 13.94 9.32
N GLU A 317 -6.25 13.16 8.49
CA GLU A 317 -6.11 11.70 8.48
C GLU A 317 -4.67 11.27 8.21
N ASN A 318 -4.06 11.85 7.18
CA ASN A 318 -2.68 11.50 6.81
C ASN A 318 -1.65 11.99 7.83
N THR A 319 -1.94 13.03 8.62
CA THR A 319 -1.09 13.46 9.74
C THR A 319 -1.06 12.39 10.83
N LEU A 320 -2.19 11.82 11.21
CA LEU A 320 -2.25 10.73 12.19
C LEU A 320 -1.54 9.48 11.70
N VAL A 321 -1.71 9.13 10.43
CA VAL A 321 -1.01 8.03 9.78
C VAL A 321 0.50 8.24 9.79
N MET A 322 0.98 9.40 9.37
CA MET A 322 2.41 9.72 9.38
C MET A 322 2.99 9.78 10.79
N TYR A 323 2.20 10.19 11.79
CA TYR A 323 2.60 10.16 13.19
C TYR A 323 2.93 8.74 13.67
N GLU A 324 2.07 7.76 13.37
CA GLU A 324 2.34 6.35 13.73
C GLU A 324 3.54 5.79 12.96
N ILE A 325 3.63 6.03 11.66
CA ILE A 325 4.75 5.58 10.83
C ILE A 325 6.09 6.14 11.34
N LEU A 326 6.15 7.43 11.64
CA LEU A 326 7.37 8.07 12.16
C LEU A 326 7.77 7.53 13.52
N LYS A 327 6.82 7.33 14.43
CA LYS A 327 7.06 6.72 15.76
C LYS A 327 7.59 5.29 15.67
N ALA A 328 7.19 4.55 14.65
CA ALA A 328 7.68 3.21 14.36
C ALA A 328 9.07 3.19 13.68
N GLY A 329 9.67 4.36 13.41
CA GLY A 329 10.97 4.48 12.75
C GLY A 329 10.90 4.74 11.24
N GLY A 330 9.72 4.91 10.67
CA GLY A 330 9.51 5.16 9.24
C GLY A 330 9.47 3.89 8.39
N PHE A 331 9.48 4.07 7.08
CA PHE A 331 9.59 2.95 6.14
C PHE A 331 11.01 2.37 6.12
N THR A 332 11.09 1.05 5.95
CA THR A 332 12.35 0.34 5.66
C THR A 332 12.52 0.18 4.15
N THR A 333 11.88 -0.82 3.55
CA THR A 333 11.85 -1.08 2.11
C THR A 333 10.60 -0.51 1.44
N GLY A 334 9.49 -0.35 2.18
CA GLY A 334 8.24 0.21 1.69
C GLY A 334 8.29 1.70 1.39
N GLY A 335 7.16 2.26 1.03
CA GLY A 335 6.96 3.68 0.72
C GLY A 335 5.48 4.00 0.58
N LEU A 336 5.20 5.14 -0.02
CA LEU A 336 3.85 5.60 -0.34
C LEU A 336 3.65 5.48 -1.86
N ASN A 337 3.08 4.37 -2.32
CA ASN A 337 2.62 4.24 -3.68
C ASN A 337 1.25 4.92 -3.85
N PHE A 338 1.08 5.74 -4.86
CA PHE A 338 -0.23 6.30 -5.19
C PHE A 338 -1.03 5.29 -6.03
N ASP A 339 -1.73 4.38 -5.36
CA ASP A 339 -2.78 3.57 -5.96
C ASP A 339 -4.05 4.41 -6.12
N ALA A 340 -3.96 5.36 -7.04
CA ALA A 340 -4.97 6.38 -7.24
C ALA A 340 -5.13 6.73 -8.71
N LYS A 341 -6.39 7.00 -9.11
CA LYS A 341 -6.73 7.34 -10.49
C LYS A 341 -7.47 8.68 -10.56
N VAL A 342 -7.32 9.36 -11.70
CA VAL A 342 -8.15 10.52 -12.02
C VAL A 342 -9.63 10.13 -12.09
N ARG A 343 -10.53 11.10 -11.92
CA ARG A 343 -11.97 10.80 -12.03
C ARG A 343 -12.36 10.60 -13.49
N ARG A 344 -13.42 9.83 -13.73
CA ARG A 344 -13.96 9.54 -15.05
C ARG A 344 -14.21 10.79 -15.92
N GLN A 345 -14.51 11.94 -15.31
CA GLN A 345 -14.71 13.22 -15.99
C GLN A 345 -13.42 14.05 -16.17
N SER A 346 -12.31 13.63 -15.57
CA SER A 346 -11.00 14.27 -15.71
C SER A 346 -10.27 13.65 -16.91
N ILE A 347 -10.61 14.14 -18.09
CA ILE A 347 -10.22 13.52 -19.37
C ILE A 347 -8.89 14.00 -19.93
N ASP A 348 -8.34 15.09 -19.41
CA ASP A 348 -7.05 15.61 -19.86
C ASP A 348 -5.90 14.74 -19.30
N LYS A 349 -4.88 14.48 -20.13
CA LYS A 349 -3.68 13.74 -19.70
C LYS A 349 -2.91 14.47 -18.59
N TYR A 350 -3.05 15.78 -18.46
CA TYR A 350 -2.39 16.56 -17.41
C TYR A 350 -3.09 16.47 -16.04
N ASP A 351 -4.34 16.01 -15.99
CA ASP A 351 -5.04 15.76 -14.73
C ASP A 351 -4.28 14.75 -13.86
N MET A 352 -3.52 13.84 -14.47
CA MET A 352 -2.64 12.90 -13.75
C MET A 352 -1.58 13.65 -12.93
N PHE A 353 -0.99 14.74 -13.46
CA PHE A 353 -0.04 15.55 -12.71
C PHE A 353 -0.72 16.28 -11.56
N TYR A 354 -1.88 16.92 -11.79
CA TYR A 354 -2.60 17.62 -10.74
C TYR A 354 -2.98 16.72 -9.58
N GLY A 355 -3.45 15.50 -9.87
CA GLY A 355 -3.78 14.52 -8.85
C GLY A 355 -2.58 14.14 -7.98
N HIS A 356 -1.47 13.77 -8.61
CA HIS A 356 -0.25 13.39 -7.89
C HIS A 356 0.40 14.56 -7.14
N ILE A 357 0.49 15.75 -7.75
CA ILE A 357 1.07 16.93 -7.10
C ILE A 357 0.29 17.25 -5.82
N GLY A 358 -1.06 17.28 -5.91
CA GLY A 358 -1.91 17.52 -4.75
C GLY A 358 -1.73 16.48 -3.65
N ALA A 359 -1.66 15.20 -4.02
CA ALA A 359 -1.45 14.10 -3.08
C ALA A 359 -0.06 14.16 -2.42
N MET A 360 0.99 14.40 -3.21
CA MET A 360 2.36 14.54 -2.68
C MET A 360 2.47 15.72 -1.72
N ASP A 361 1.81 16.83 -2.01
CA ASP A 361 1.77 18.00 -1.11
C ASP A 361 0.99 17.72 0.19
N VAL A 362 -0.13 17.00 0.13
CA VAL A 362 -0.87 16.56 1.32
C VAL A 362 0.01 15.68 2.21
N MET A 363 0.66 14.67 1.65
CA MET A 363 1.53 13.78 2.41
C MET A 363 2.75 14.50 2.99
N ALA A 364 3.34 15.45 2.24
CA ALA A 364 4.46 16.26 2.70
C ALA A 364 4.06 17.19 3.86
N GLN A 365 2.89 17.82 3.78
CA GLN A 365 2.37 18.63 4.87
C GLN A 365 2.07 17.77 6.10
N SER A 366 1.45 16.60 5.90
CA SER A 366 1.15 15.63 6.96
C SER A 366 2.41 15.14 7.67
N LEU A 367 3.49 14.86 6.93
CA LEU A 367 4.79 14.51 7.50
C LEU A 367 5.32 15.60 8.43
N LYS A 368 5.26 16.87 8.00
CA LYS A 368 5.75 18.01 8.82
C LYS A 368 4.93 18.21 10.08
N LEU A 369 3.61 18.07 9.99
CA LEU A 369 2.73 18.18 11.15
C LEU A 369 2.96 17.03 12.14
N ALA A 370 3.07 15.80 11.64
CA ALA A 370 3.40 14.63 12.46
C ALA A 370 4.76 14.79 13.18
N ALA A 371 5.76 15.31 12.47
CA ALA A 371 7.07 15.60 13.05
C ALA A 371 6.97 16.62 14.21
N ARG A 372 6.23 17.71 14.03
CA ARG A 372 5.97 18.70 15.10
C ARG A 372 5.27 18.06 16.31
N MET A 373 4.29 17.17 16.09
CA MET A 373 3.61 16.46 17.18
C MET A 373 4.57 15.56 17.96
N ILE A 374 5.51 14.91 17.28
CA ILE A 374 6.55 14.07 17.90
C ILE A 374 7.53 14.92 18.71
N GLU A 375 8.03 16.02 18.14
CA GLU A 375 8.96 16.95 18.80
C GLU A 375 8.34 17.58 20.06
N ASP A 376 7.05 17.95 20.00
CA ASP A 376 6.31 18.49 21.17
C ASP A 376 6.06 17.43 22.25
N GLY A 377 5.90 16.17 21.87
CA GLY A 377 5.78 15.01 22.75
C GLY A 377 4.53 15.00 23.64
N LYS A 378 3.58 15.92 23.49
CA LYS A 378 2.39 16.04 24.36
C LYS A 378 1.48 14.82 24.32
N LEU A 379 1.29 14.24 23.12
CA LEU A 379 0.49 13.02 22.96
C LEU A 379 1.15 11.84 23.67
N ASP A 380 2.45 11.65 23.50
CA ASP A 380 3.19 10.55 24.14
C ASP A 380 3.25 10.72 25.66
N GLN A 381 3.40 11.93 26.16
CA GLN A 381 3.35 12.23 27.61
C GLN A 381 1.96 11.90 28.17
N GLY A 382 0.90 12.28 27.46
CA GLY A 382 -0.49 11.96 27.82
C GLY A 382 -0.72 10.44 27.91
N LEU A 383 -0.28 9.71 26.89
CA LEU A 383 -0.38 8.25 26.84
C LEU A 383 0.46 7.59 27.96
N ALA A 384 1.69 8.00 28.16
CA ALA A 384 2.56 7.48 29.20
C ALA A 384 1.96 7.70 30.61
N LYS A 385 1.36 8.87 30.86
CA LYS A 385 0.64 9.16 32.12
C LYS A 385 -0.59 8.24 32.30
N ARG A 386 -1.38 8.04 31.24
CA ARG A 386 -2.58 7.20 31.27
C ARG A 386 -2.26 5.76 31.67
N TYR A 387 -1.16 5.21 31.20
CA TYR A 387 -0.76 3.82 31.43
C TYR A 387 0.33 3.66 32.51
N ALA A 388 0.65 4.71 33.27
CA ALA A 388 1.73 4.69 34.25
C ALA A 388 1.57 3.59 35.31
N GLY A 389 0.33 3.24 35.70
CA GLY A 389 0.05 2.18 36.67
C GLY A 389 0.58 0.80 36.26
N TRP A 390 0.64 0.50 34.96
CA TRP A 390 1.19 -0.76 34.45
C TRP A 390 2.71 -0.86 34.56
N LYS A 391 3.40 0.27 34.74
CA LYS A 391 4.85 0.33 35.03
C LYS A 391 5.17 0.20 36.52
N GLY A 392 4.15 0.26 37.40
CA GLY A 392 4.26 0.05 38.83
C GLY A 392 4.34 -1.45 39.19
N GLU A 393 4.57 -1.74 40.47
CA GLU A 393 4.81 -3.09 40.99
C GLU A 393 3.70 -4.08 40.65
N LEU A 394 2.44 -3.70 40.87
CA LEU A 394 1.29 -4.54 40.57
C LEU A 394 1.20 -4.86 39.07
N GLY A 395 1.27 -3.84 38.22
CA GLY A 395 1.22 -4.01 36.78
C GLY A 395 2.34 -4.90 36.25
N GLN A 396 3.55 -4.71 36.74
CA GLN A 396 4.72 -5.53 36.37
C GLN A 396 4.53 -6.99 36.79
N LYS A 397 4.08 -7.28 38.02
CA LYS A 397 3.81 -8.65 38.49
C LYS A 397 2.73 -9.36 37.69
N ILE A 398 1.70 -8.64 37.26
CA ILE A 398 0.63 -9.17 36.39
C ILE A 398 1.20 -9.52 35.03
N MET A 399 1.86 -8.59 34.38
CA MET A 399 2.35 -8.74 32.99
C MET A 399 3.46 -9.78 32.84
N THR A 400 4.28 -10.00 33.90
CA THR A 400 5.34 -11.02 33.92
C THR A 400 4.87 -12.41 34.36
N GLY A 401 3.55 -12.59 34.61
CA GLY A 401 2.99 -13.87 35.03
C GLY A 401 3.36 -14.28 36.48
N GLN A 402 3.86 -13.34 37.30
CA GLN A 402 4.19 -13.59 38.71
C GLN A 402 2.96 -13.70 39.61
N MET A 403 1.78 -13.29 39.10
CA MET A 403 0.50 -13.39 39.81
C MET A 403 -0.48 -14.23 39.01
N SER A 404 -1.05 -15.24 39.63
CA SER A 404 -2.23 -15.94 39.13
C SER A 404 -3.49 -15.09 39.33
N LEU A 405 -4.59 -15.46 38.66
CA LEU A 405 -5.88 -14.79 38.83
C LEU A 405 -6.32 -14.77 40.30
N ASP A 406 -6.16 -15.88 41.04
CA ASP A 406 -6.48 -15.99 42.48
C ASP A 406 -5.60 -15.05 43.32
N ASN A 407 -4.34 -14.88 42.95
CA ASN A 407 -3.43 -13.99 43.69
C ASN A 407 -3.82 -12.53 43.45
N ILE A 408 -4.26 -12.17 42.24
CA ILE A 408 -4.79 -10.83 41.94
C ILE A 408 -6.09 -10.56 42.73
N ALA A 409 -7.02 -11.55 42.79
CA ALA A 409 -8.24 -11.43 43.54
C ALA A 409 -7.95 -11.21 45.04
N ARG A 410 -7.08 -12.03 45.63
CA ARG A 410 -6.69 -11.86 47.05
C ARG A 410 -6.00 -10.51 47.29
N TYR A 411 -5.17 -10.06 46.38
CA TYR A 411 -4.56 -8.72 46.48
C TYR A 411 -5.63 -7.62 46.52
N ALA A 412 -6.64 -7.70 45.65
CA ALA A 412 -7.75 -6.74 45.63
C ALA A 412 -8.56 -6.72 46.93
N GLU A 413 -8.88 -7.90 47.49
CA GLU A 413 -9.55 -8.05 48.76
C GLU A 413 -8.72 -7.49 49.94
N GLN A 414 -7.44 -7.89 50.05
CA GLN A 414 -6.54 -7.48 51.13
C GLN A 414 -6.33 -5.98 51.18
N HIS A 415 -6.30 -5.31 50.03
CA HIS A 415 -6.10 -3.88 49.90
C HIS A 415 -7.42 -3.11 49.82
N ASN A 416 -8.56 -3.80 49.90
CA ASN A 416 -9.89 -3.22 49.77
C ASN A 416 -9.99 -2.25 48.60
N LEU A 417 -9.59 -2.70 47.42
CA LEU A 417 -9.44 -1.83 46.23
C LEU A 417 -10.82 -1.28 45.83
N ASN A 418 -10.91 0.02 45.61
CA ASN A 418 -12.05 0.73 45.06
C ASN A 418 -11.58 1.72 43.98
N PRO A 419 -11.18 1.21 42.78
CA PRO A 419 -10.66 2.06 41.73
C PRO A 419 -11.69 3.01 41.17
N GLN A 420 -11.34 4.26 40.99
CA GLN A 420 -12.19 5.28 40.41
C GLN A 420 -11.86 5.47 38.92
N HIS A 421 -12.89 5.67 38.11
CA HIS A 421 -12.76 5.95 36.70
C HIS A 421 -12.02 7.28 36.49
N GLN A 422 -11.04 7.27 35.60
CA GLN A 422 -10.30 8.47 35.18
C GLN A 422 -10.73 8.89 33.76
N SER A 423 -10.84 10.20 33.56
CA SER A 423 -11.20 10.75 32.24
C SER A 423 -10.21 10.34 31.15
N GLY A 424 -10.72 9.90 30.00
CA GLY A 424 -9.94 9.58 28.83
C GLY A 424 -9.36 10.79 28.11
N ARG A 425 -9.93 12.00 28.35
CA ARG A 425 -9.50 13.27 27.73
C ARG A 425 -9.52 13.25 26.19
N GLN A 426 -10.41 12.45 25.59
CA GLN A 426 -10.50 12.26 24.14
C GLN A 426 -10.63 13.61 23.41
N GLU A 427 -11.62 14.43 23.77
CA GLU A 427 -11.89 15.72 23.13
C GLU A 427 -10.72 16.71 23.26
N LEU A 428 -9.99 16.63 24.40
CA LEU A 428 -8.79 17.44 24.61
C LEU A 428 -7.66 17.02 23.63
N LEU A 429 -7.49 15.72 23.41
CA LEU A 429 -6.47 15.18 22.52
C LEU A 429 -6.79 15.46 21.04
N GLU A 430 -8.08 15.34 20.66
CA GLU A 430 -8.56 15.73 19.32
C GLU A 430 -8.34 17.23 19.07
N ASN A 431 -8.69 18.08 20.05
CA ASN A 431 -8.41 19.52 19.96
C ASN A 431 -6.89 19.83 19.89
N LEU A 432 -6.08 19.05 20.58
CA LEU A 432 -4.61 19.20 20.48
C LEU A 432 -4.11 18.91 19.07
N VAL A 433 -4.60 17.82 18.42
CA VAL A 433 -4.26 17.54 17.03
C VAL A 433 -4.66 18.69 16.13
N ASN A 434 -5.87 19.24 16.30
CA ASN A 434 -6.34 20.38 15.53
C ASN A 434 -5.46 21.62 15.68
N THR A 435 -4.83 21.85 16.84
CA THR A 435 -3.91 22.99 17.00
C THR A 435 -2.66 22.88 16.12
N TYR A 436 -2.22 21.68 15.77
CA TYR A 436 -1.12 21.48 14.80
C TYR A 436 -1.58 21.71 13.36
N ILE A 437 -2.81 21.32 13.04
CA ILE A 437 -3.37 21.44 11.67
C ILE A 437 -3.66 22.90 11.31
N PHE A 438 -4.20 23.68 12.25
CA PHE A 438 -4.62 25.06 12.01
C PHE A 438 -3.51 26.11 12.27
N GLY A 439 -2.46 25.77 13.01
CA GLY A 439 -1.37 26.66 13.39
C GLY A 439 -0.06 26.33 12.77
#